data_e3bdc9bc848b68499ff63e71748fd0be
#
_entry.id   e3bdc9bc848b68499ff63e71748fd0be
#
_cell.length_a   1.000
_cell.length_b   1.000
_cell.length_c   1.000
_cell.angle_alpha   90.00
_cell.angle_beta   90.00
_cell.angle_gamma   90.00
#
_symmetry.space_group_name_H-M   'P 1'
#
loop_
_entity.id
_entity.type
_entity.pdbx_description
1 polymer ?
#
loop_
_entity_poly.entity_id
_entity_poly.type
_entity_poly.pdbx_seq_one_letter_code
_entity_poly.pdbx_strand_id
1 'polypeptide(L)'
;PLEDSEAAALAEVELNEVIQSGRFELVKDYFSLFDASNEYSSEYLFDVEFANNGTTTYGGQVGTIDGVQTPNNLYWSAVWSTQEFYETYDPADLRRDNIARFKYVYDDNQNLVKEDLSSEPIYYAYKFRHALTEEGRGPGWANWANPINFPIIRYADVLLMYAEAVWRAHEVPSPEALEYVNQVRRRGFGVDIKTPNEAVDLKMMDGDKFAEALLAERSFELCFEGQRWYDLVRFGKLEEGVKKLAKYSSVATSQAQNFQPKHVIFPIPQDVIDASNGKIEQNPLWK
;
A
#
# COMPACT_ATOMS: atom_id res chain seq x y z
N PRO A 1 2.19 21.28 -0.30
CA PRO A 1 2.48 20.35 -1.37
C PRO A 1 3.86 20.70 -1.90
N LEU A 2 4.67 19.70 -2.16
CA LEU A 2 6.00 19.87 -2.75
C LEU A 2 5.82 20.13 -4.27
N GLU A 3 5.46 21.36 -4.62
CA GLU A 3 5.62 21.88 -5.96
C GLU A 3 7.01 22.54 -6.14
N ASP A 4 7.86 22.34 -5.15
CA ASP A 4 9.18 22.93 -5.11
C ASP A 4 10.17 21.93 -5.74
N SER A 5 10.64 22.27 -6.94
CA SER A 5 11.67 21.49 -7.64
C SER A 5 12.98 21.42 -6.85
N GLU A 6 13.28 22.41 -6.01
CA GLU A 6 14.46 22.38 -5.12
C GLU A 6 14.30 21.31 -4.03
N ALA A 7 13.11 21.19 -3.42
CA ALA A 7 12.86 20.13 -2.44
C ALA A 7 12.90 18.74 -3.07
N ALA A 8 12.40 18.61 -4.31
CA ALA A 8 12.50 17.37 -5.07
C ALA A 8 13.95 17.01 -5.40
N ALA A 9 14.78 17.99 -5.79
CA ALA A 9 16.19 17.75 -6.04
C ALA A 9 16.97 17.34 -4.79
N LEU A 10 16.63 17.88 -3.62
CA LEU A 10 17.20 17.41 -2.35
C LEU A 10 16.78 15.98 -2.04
N ALA A 11 15.50 15.66 -2.22
CA ALA A 11 15.00 14.30 -2.03
C ALA A 11 15.67 13.29 -2.97
N GLU A 12 15.94 13.67 -4.22
CA GLU A 12 16.70 12.85 -5.18
C GLU A 12 18.07 12.47 -4.64
N VAL A 13 18.80 13.45 -4.07
CA VAL A 13 20.14 13.20 -3.49
C VAL A 13 20.08 12.23 -2.34
N GLU A 14 19.20 12.47 -1.36
CA GLU A 14 19.07 11.63 -0.16
C GLU A 14 18.63 10.20 -0.51
N LEU A 15 17.67 10.05 -1.41
CA LEU A 15 17.20 8.74 -1.86
C LEU A 15 18.29 8.00 -2.65
N ASN A 16 19.06 8.71 -3.47
CA ASN A 16 20.18 8.13 -4.19
C ASN A 16 21.27 7.62 -3.21
N GLU A 17 21.55 8.34 -2.12
CA GLU A 17 22.51 7.86 -1.11
C GLU A 17 22.04 6.52 -0.51
N VAL A 18 20.75 6.36 -0.22
CA VAL A 18 20.20 5.09 0.25
C VAL A 18 20.40 3.98 -0.78
N ILE A 19 20.08 4.27 -2.05
CA ILE A 19 20.22 3.30 -3.15
C ILE A 19 21.68 2.90 -3.35
N GLN A 20 22.59 3.86 -3.43
CA GLN A 20 24.02 3.62 -3.65
C GLN A 20 24.72 3.00 -2.43
N SER A 21 24.10 3.04 -1.25
CA SER A 21 24.66 2.38 -0.06
C SER A 21 24.78 0.86 -0.22
N GLY A 22 23.97 0.26 -1.10
CA GLY A 22 23.92 -1.17 -1.32
C GLY A 22 23.47 -2.00 -0.10
N ARG A 23 22.89 -1.34 0.91
CA ARG A 23 22.43 -2.01 2.15
C ARG A 23 21.10 -2.69 2.00
N PHE A 24 20.31 -2.26 1.04
CA PHE A 24 18.94 -2.72 0.82
C PHE A 24 18.81 -3.26 -0.60
N GLU A 25 17.91 -4.23 -0.78
CA GLU A 25 17.62 -4.78 -2.10
C GLU A 25 16.17 -5.26 -2.18
N LEU A 26 15.63 -5.32 -3.40
CA LEU A 26 14.31 -5.89 -3.64
C LEU A 26 14.35 -7.40 -3.40
N VAL A 27 13.49 -7.88 -2.52
CA VAL A 27 13.30 -9.33 -2.32
C VAL A 27 12.59 -9.92 -3.54
N LYS A 28 13.09 -11.05 -4.02
CA LYS A 28 12.57 -11.68 -5.24
C LYS A 28 11.11 -12.13 -5.11
N ASP A 29 10.77 -12.75 -3.99
CA ASP A 29 9.40 -13.15 -3.69
C ASP A 29 8.67 -12.02 -2.95
N TYR A 30 7.81 -11.32 -3.69
CA TYR A 30 7.03 -10.21 -3.16
C TYR A 30 6.22 -10.56 -1.91
N PHE A 31 5.60 -11.74 -1.89
CA PHE A 31 4.72 -12.09 -0.78
C PHE A 31 5.45 -12.53 0.47
N SER A 32 6.72 -12.93 0.34
CA SER A 32 7.55 -13.24 1.50
C SER A 32 7.78 -12.03 2.42
N LEU A 33 7.63 -10.80 1.90
CA LEU A 33 7.71 -9.58 2.68
C LEU A 33 6.62 -9.46 3.74
N PHE A 34 5.48 -10.09 3.52
CA PHE A 34 4.31 -10.00 4.39
C PHE A 34 4.07 -11.29 5.15
N ASP A 35 5.13 -12.06 5.34
CA ASP A 35 5.16 -13.33 6.04
C ASP A 35 5.95 -13.19 7.34
N ALA A 36 5.37 -13.63 8.46
CA ALA A 36 6.00 -13.58 9.78
C ALA A 36 7.32 -14.39 9.88
N SER A 37 7.60 -15.26 8.91
CA SER A 37 8.87 -16.02 8.85
C SER A 37 10.01 -15.22 8.23
N ASN A 38 9.74 -14.09 7.60
CA ASN A 38 10.73 -13.24 6.92
C ASN A 38 10.91 -11.89 7.64
N GLU A 39 11.00 -11.92 8.95
CA GLU A 39 11.42 -10.78 9.76
C GLU A 39 12.84 -10.35 9.38
N TYR A 40 13.13 -9.05 9.51
CA TYR A 40 14.45 -8.47 9.16
C TYR A 40 14.83 -8.62 7.70
N SER A 41 13.85 -8.53 6.80
CA SER A 41 14.07 -8.57 5.35
C SER A 41 15.07 -7.49 4.90
N SER A 42 15.92 -7.82 3.92
CA SER A 42 16.82 -6.86 3.27
C SER A 42 16.10 -5.70 2.57
N GLU A 43 14.79 -5.80 2.38
CA GLU A 43 13.97 -4.75 1.79
C GLU A 43 13.42 -3.75 2.82
N TYR A 44 13.37 -4.09 4.12
CA TYR A 44 12.84 -3.19 5.15
C TYR A 44 13.88 -2.15 5.59
N LEU A 45 13.54 -0.86 5.45
CA LEU A 45 14.32 0.24 6.02
C LEU A 45 13.81 0.60 7.40
N PHE A 46 12.48 0.59 7.55
CA PHE A 46 11.81 0.90 8.81
C PHE A 46 10.44 0.21 8.85
N ASP A 47 10.22 -0.58 9.87
CA ASP A 47 8.97 -1.28 10.12
C ASP A 47 8.58 -1.23 11.60
N VAL A 48 7.34 -1.56 11.88
CA VAL A 48 6.85 -1.79 13.24
C VAL A 48 6.88 -3.28 13.48
N GLU A 49 7.74 -3.71 14.40
CA GLU A 49 7.88 -5.11 14.74
C GLU A 49 6.77 -5.58 15.68
N PHE A 50 6.20 -6.73 15.35
CA PHE A 50 5.22 -7.42 16.16
C PHE A 50 5.74 -8.81 16.51
N ALA A 51 5.32 -9.33 17.66
CA ALA A 51 5.72 -10.66 18.11
C ALA A 51 4.52 -11.47 18.57
N ASN A 52 4.53 -12.75 18.25
CA ASN A 52 3.58 -13.71 18.80
C ASN A 52 4.24 -14.45 19.98
N ASN A 53 3.96 -14.01 21.18
CA ASN A 53 4.46 -14.63 22.42
C ASN A 53 3.36 -15.32 23.22
N GLY A 54 2.23 -15.64 22.59
CA GLY A 54 1.08 -16.26 23.25
C GLY A 54 0.20 -15.28 24.07
N THR A 55 0.50 -13.98 24.01
CA THR A 55 -0.30 -12.92 24.64
C THR A 55 -0.71 -11.89 23.59
N THR A 56 -1.69 -11.01 23.91
CA THR A 56 -2.09 -9.89 23.03
C THR A 56 -1.16 -8.70 23.09
N THR A 57 -0.11 -8.74 23.88
CA THR A 57 0.64 -7.54 24.27
C THR A 57 1.55 -7.02 23.17
N TYR A 58 2.00 -7.88 22.26
CA TYR A 58 3.00 -7.53 21.24
C TYR A 58 2.56 -7.81 19.80
N GLY A 59 1.34 -8.32 19.59
CA GLY A 59 0.82 -8.62 18.26
C GLY A 59 0.15 -7.43 17.59
N GLY A 60 0.30 -7.33 16.26
CA GLY A 60 -0.40 -6.38 15.41
C GLY A 60 -1.83 -6.81 15.10
N GLN A 61 -2.63 -5.86 14.61
CA GLN A 61 -3.99 -6.12 14.12
C GLN A 61 -4.10 -6.07 12.60
N VAL A 62 -3.04 -5.66 11.92
CA VAL A 62 -2.95 -5.69 10.47
C VAL A 62 -3.09 -7.14 10.00
N GLY A 63 -3.80 -7.38 8.91
CA GLY A 63 -4.14 -8.76 8.51
C GLY A 63 -5.31 -9.36 9.28
N THR A 64 -5.53 -9.01 10.53
CA THR A 64 -6.75 -9.39 11.26
C THR A 64 -7.93 -8.49 10.88
N ILE A 65 -7.71 -7.18 10.86
CA ILE A 65 -8.71 -6.18 10.45
C ILE A 65 -8.93 -6.26 8.94
N ASP A 66 -7.86 -6.44 8.18
CA ASP A 66 -7.82 -6.34 6.71
C ASP A 66 -7.99 -7.69 6.02
N GLY A 67 -8.10 -8.78 6.76
CA GLY A 67 -8.12 -10.13 6.20
C GLY A 67 -9.42 -10.52 5.51
N VAL A 68 -9.35 -11.66 4.85
CA VAL A 68 -10.47 -12.32 4.19
C VAL A 68 -11.48 -12.83 5.22
N GLN A 69 -12.75 -12.78 4.92
CA GLN A 69 -13.80 -13.32 5.82
C GLN A 69 -13.55 -14.80 6.16
N THR A 70 -13.71 -15.14 7.44
CA THR A 70 -13.60 -16.50 7.97
C THR A 70 -14.86 -16.89 8.76
N PRO A 71 -15.18 -18.20 8.88
CA PRO A 71 -16.39 -18.65 9.58
C PRO A 71 -16.48 -18.21 11.04
N ASN A 72 -15.34 -18.02 11.69
CA ASN A 72 -15.27 -17.69 13.12
C ASN A 72 -15.10 -16.19 13.38
N ASN A 73 -15.29 -15.34 12.36
CA ASN A 73 -15.03 -13.89 12.43
C ASN A 73 -13.62 -13.57 13.00
N LEU A 74 -12.65 -14.43 12.75
CA LEU A 74 -11.24 -14.20 13.16
C LEU A 74 -10.65 -12.98 12.46
N TYR A 75 -11.20 -12.63 11.29
CA TYR A 75 -10.87 -11.48 10.49
C TYR A 75 -12.11 -10.64 10.30
N TRP A 76 -11.93 -9.35 10.45
CA TRP A 76 -13.06 -8.41 10.41
C TRP A 76 -13.45 -8.02 8.99
N SER A 77 -12.57 -8.29 8.03
CA SER A 77 -12.78 -7.93 6.62
C SER A 77 -13.19 -6.46 6.46
N ALA A 78 -12.57 -5.59 7.25
CA ALA A 78 -12.95 -4.18 7.34
C ALA A 78 -12.39 -3.35 6.18
N VAL A 79 -11.35 -3.84 5.50
CA VAL A 79 -10.72 -3.18 4.36
C VAL A 79 -10.98 -3.97 3.08
N TRP A 80 -11.56 -3.29 2.11
CA TRP A 80 -11.91 -3.85 0.82
C TRP A 80 -11.25 -3.05 -0.30
N SER A 81 -10.97 -3.74 -1.40
CA SER A 81 -10.65 -3.12 -2.66
C SER A 81 -11.93 -2.87 -3.47
N THR A 82 -11.79 -2.17 -4.59
CA THR A 82 -12.85 -1.99 -5.56
C THR A 82 -12.62 -2.90 -6.77
N GLN A 83 -13.70 -3.26 -7.47
CA GLN A 83 -13.64 -3.97 -8.74
C GLN A 83 -12.75 -3.22 -9.73
N GLU A 84 -12.95 -1.93 -9.84
CA GLU A 84 -12.22 -1.07 -10.77
C GLU A 84 -10.71 -1.12 -10.51
N PHE A 85 -10.27 -1.06 -9.25
CA PHE A 85 -8.85 -1.17 -8.93
C PHE A 85 -8.30 -2.57 -9.23
N TYR A 86 -9.04 -3.62 -8.89
CA TYR A 86 -8.65 -5.00 -9.21
C TYR A 86 -8.47 -5.23 -10.71
N GLU A 87 -9.34 -4.63 -11.53
CA GLU A 87 -9.30 -4.74 -12.99
C GLU A 87 -8.19 -3.90 -13.63
N THR A 88 -7.57 -2.95 -12.90
CA THR A 88 -6.40 -2.20 -13.39
C THR A 88 -5.11 -3.01 -13.38
N TYR A 89 -5.05 -4.09 -12.59
CA TYR A 89 -3.90 -4.99 -12.63
C TYR A 89 -3.88 -5.79 -13.94
N ASP A 90 -2.69 -5.91 -14.52
CA ASP A 90 -2.45 -6.92 -15.54
C ASP A 90 -2.70 -8.32 -14.93
N PRO A 91 -3.41 -9.23 -15.59
CA PRO A 91 -3.62 -10.59 -15.09
C PRO A 91 -2.33 -11.37 -14.78
N ALA A 92 -1.21 -11.00 -15.39
CA ALA A 92 0.10 -11.60 -15.15
C ALA A 92 0.85 -10.97 -13.97
N ASP A 93 0.38 -9.84 -13.43
CA ASP A 93 0.98 -9.21 -12.25
C ASP A 93 0.60 -9.98 -10.99
N LEU A 94 1.57 -10.62 -10.35
CA LEU A 94 1.36 -11.43 -9.15
C LEU A 94 0.76 -10.61 -7.98
N ARG A 95 1.02 -9.30 -7.94
CA ARG A 95 0.50 -8.40 -6.90
C ARG A 95 -1.01 -8.24 -6.94
N ARG A 96 -1.67 -8.62 -8.04
CA ARG A 96 -3.12 -8.72 -8.13
C ARG A 96 -3.68 -9.61 -7.03
N ASP A 97 -2.92 -10.59 -6.58
CA ASP A 97 -3.26 -11.50 -5.49
C ASP A 97 -3.21 -10.84 -4.09
N ASN A 98 -2.84 -9.55 -3.98
CA ASN A 98 -3.13 -8.75 -2.79
C ASN A 98 -4.63 -8.58 -2.54
N ILE A 99 -5.45 -8.92 -3.53
CA ILE A 99 -6.91 -8.79 -3.48
C ILE A 99 -7.52 -10.17 -3.67
N ALA A 100 -8.12 -10.70 -2.61
CA ALA A 100 -8.75 -12.01 -2.65
C ALA A 100 -10.19 -11.93 -3.20
N ARG A 101 -10.53 -12.90 -4.06
CA ARG A 101 -11.85 -13.15 -4.60
C ARG A 101 -12.43 -14.44 -4.04
N PHE A 102 -12.17 -14.71 -2.77
CA PHE A 102 -12.66 -15.86 -2.02
C PHE A 102 -12.85 -15.48 -0.56
N LYS A 103 -13.59 -16.33 0.18
CA LYS A 103 -13.66 -16.35 1.63
C LYS A 103 -13.27 -17.72 2.14
N TYR A 104 -13.03 -17.85 3.43
CA TYR A 104 -12.84 -19.16 4.05
C TYR A 104 -14.15 -19.67 4.63
N VAL A 105 -14.42 -20.96 4.45
CA VAL A 105 -15.56 -21.69 5.00
C VAL A 105 -15.10 -23.05 5.53
N TYR A 106 -15.89 -23.71 6.40
CA TYR A 106 -15.64 -25.10 6.74
C TYR A 106 -16.31 -26.02 5.71
N ASP A 107 -15.58 -27.04 5.27
CA ASP A 107 -16.16 -28.17 4.51
C ASP A 107 -16.92 -29.15 5.43
N ASP A 108 -17.49 -30.21 4.85
CA ASP A 108 -18.23 -31.24 5.61
C ASP A 108 -17.35 -31.98 6.62
N ASN A 109 -16.03 -31.97 6.46
CA ASN A 109 -15.05 -32.57 7.35
C ASN A 109 -14.48 -31.60 8.38
N GLN A 110 -15.02 -30.39 8.46
CA GLN A 110 -14.55 -29.29 9.31
C GLN A 110 -13.15 -28.77 8.97
N ASN A 111 -12.68 -28.96 7.72
CA ASN A 111 -11.48 -28.35 7.23
C ASN A 111 -11.78 -26.93 6.71
N LEU A 112 -10.84 -26.01 6.92
CA LEU A 112 -10.94 -24.65 6.38
C LEU A 112 -10.57 -24.68 4.89
N VAL A 113 -11.54 -24.33 4.03
CA VAL A 113 -11.37 -24.32 2.58
C VAL A 113 -11.75 -22.96 2.00
N LYS A 114 -11.26 -22.66 0.79
CA LYS A 114 -11.61 -21.44 0.07
C LYS A 114 -12.91 -21.63 -0.71
N GLU A 115 -13.87 -20.74 -0.47
CA GLU A 115 -15.07 -20.60 -1.30
C GLU A 115 -14.87 -19.45 -2.29
N ASP A 116 -14.99 -19.73 -3.58
CA ASP A 116 -14.83 -18.76 -4.65
C ASP A 116 -15.96 -17.71 -4.63
N LEU A 117 -15.58 -16.45 -4.74
CA LEU A 117 -16.47 -15.29 -4.82
C LEU A 117 -16.29 -14.53 -6.13
N SER A 118 -15.78 -15.16 -7.19
CA SER A 118 -15.54 -14.49 -8.47
C SER A 118 -16.81 -13.97 -9.14
N SER A 119 -17.98 -14.52 -8.81
CA SER A 119 -19.28 -14.03 -9.24
C SER A 119 -19.84 -12.88 -8.42
N GLU A 120 -19.25 -12.59 -7.25
CA GLU A 120 -19.72 -11.58 -6.31
C GLU A 120 -18.89 -10.29 -6.41
N PRO A 121 -19.44 -9.11 -6.12
CA PRO A 121 -18.69 -7.85 -6.14
C PRO A 121 -17.86 -7.66 -4.85
N ILE A 122 -17.14 -8.70 -4.43
CA ILE A 122 -16.38 -8.74 -3.18
C ILE A 122 -14.89 -8.86 -3.48
N TYR A 123 -14.09 -7.95 -2.90
CA TYR A 123 -12.67 -7.77 -3.15
C TYR A 123 -11.94 -7.53 -1.83
N TYR A 124 -11.64 -8.59 -1.10
CA TYR A 124 -10.99 -8.50 0.21
C TYR A 124 -9.51 -8.11 0.11
N ALA A 125 -9.03 -7.33 1.08
CA ALA A 125 -7.59 -7.15 1.28
C ALA A 125 -6.95 -8.49 1.68
N TYR A 126 -5.85 -8.86 1.01
CA TYR A 126 -5.17 -10.15 1.22
C TYR A 126 -3.64 -10.04 1.17
N LYS A 127 -3.09 -8.86 1.36
CA LYS A 127 -1.65 -8.65 1.34
C LYS A 127 -0.97 -9.30 2.55
N PHE A 128 -1.44 -9.01 3.74
CA PHE A 128 -0.93 -9.54 5.00
C PHE A 128 -1.53 -10.93 5.29
N ARG A 129 -1.29 -11.87 4.37
CA ARG A 129 -2.02 -13.14 4.29
C ARG A 129 -1.50 -14.26 5.18
N HIS A 130 -0.26 -14.15 5.67
CA HIS A 130 0.33 -15.21 6.48
C HIS A 130 -0.34 -15.36 7.85
N ALA A 131 -1.10 -14.36 8.25
CA ALA A 131 -1.99 -14.50 9.38
C ALA A 131 -2.96 -15.70 9.26
N LEU A 132 -3.12 -16.23 8.05
CA LEU A 132 -4.00 -17.36 7.68
C LEU A 132 -3.17 -18.55 7.21
N THR A 133 -2.31 -19.12 8.01
CA THR A 133 -1.82 -20.45 7.69
C THR A 133 -3.01 -21.41 7.54
N GLU A 134 -2.88 -22.42 6.68
CA GLU A 134 -3.92 -23.41 6.41
C GLU A 134 -4.47 -24.08 7.68
N GLU A 135 -3.72 -24.06 8.77
CA GLU A 135 -4.12 -24.51 10.08
C GLU A 135 -4.95 -23.47 10.87
N GLY A 136 -5.19 -22.30 10.30
CA GLY A 136 -6.09 -21.27 10.83
C GLY A 136 -5.71 -20.66 12.17
N ARG A 137 -4.64 -21.13 12.79
CA ARG A 137 -4.14 -20.66 14.09
C ARG A 137 -2.71 -21.13 14.27
N GLY A 138 -1.75 -20.26 14.04
CA GLY A 138 -0.44 -20.48 14.63
C GLY A 138 -0.58 -20.64 16.16
N PRO A 139 0.25 -21.43 16.83
CA PRO A 139 0.21 -21.53 18.28
C PRO A 139 0.43 -20.13 18.88
N GLY A 140 -0.55 -19.62 19.62
CA GLY A 140 -0.48 -18.36 20.32
C GLY A 140 -1.24 -17.18 19.72
N TRP A 141 -2.08 -17.37 18.73
CA TRP A 141 -3.01 -16.32 18.23
C TRP A 141 -4.14 -16.09 19.26
N ALA A 142 -3.74 -15.60 20.41
CA ALA A 142 -4.69 -15.18 21.42
C ALA A 142 -5.19 -13.78 21.04
N ASN A 143 -6.49 -13.64 20.91
CA ASN A 143 -7.15 -12.34 20.93
C ASN A 143 -6.72 -11.34 19.84
N TRP A 144 -6.69 -11.75 18.55
CA TRP A 144 -6.56 -10.80 17.43
C TRP A 144 -5.14 -10.26 17.17
N ALA A 145 -4.13 -10.77 17.84
CA ALA A 145 -2.75 -10.36 17.66
C ALA A 145 -2.05 -11.27 16.65
N ASN A 146 -1.45 -10.70 15.62
CA ASN A 146 -0.62 -11.43 14.67
C ASN A 146 0.84 -10.91 14.70
N PRO A 147 1.82 -11.75 14.34
CA PRO A 147 3.22 -11.39 14.38
C PRO A 147 3.74 -10.69 13.12
N ILE A 148 2.90 -10.42 12.14
CA ILE A 148 3.35 -9.80 10.88
C ILE A 148 3.77 -8.36 11.13
N ASN A 149 5.03 -8.04 10.78
CA ASN A 149 5.55 -6.69 10.84
C ASN A 149 4.85 -5.78 9.84
N PHE A 150 4.68 -4.53 10.21
CA PHE A 150 4.09 -3.53 9.32
C PHE A 150 5.17 -2.62 8.75
N PRO A 151 5.43 -2.68 7.43
CA PRO A 151 6.44 -1.84 6.80
C PRO A 151 5.96 -0.39 6.74
N ILE A 152 6.79 0.51 7.25
CA ILE A 152 6.59 1.96 7.13
C ILE A 152 7.35 2.48 5.90
N ILE A 153 8.61 2.04 5.73
CA ILE A 153 9.45 2.36 4.58
C ILE A 153 10.16 1.08 4.15
N ARG A 154 10.03 0.73 2.88
CA ARG A 154 10.76 -0.38 2.27
C ARG A 154 11.43 0.03 0.98
N TYR A 155 12.41 -0.73 0.55
CA TYR A 155 13.29 -0.35 -0.56
C TYR A 155 12.54 -0.13 -1.88
N ALA A 156 11.47 -0.87 -2.14
CA ALA A 156 10.61 -0.59 -3.29
C ALA A 156 10.03 0.82 -3.26
N ASP A 157 9.59 1.30 -2.07
CA ASP A 157 9.11 2.67 -1.92
C ASP A 157 10.22 3.69 -2.15
N VAL A 158 11.45 3.42 -1.66
CA VAL A 158 12.63 4.27 -1.93
C VAL A 158 12.88 4.41 -3.44
N LEU A 159 12.84 3.32 -4.19
CA LEU A 159 13.03 3.34 -5.65
C LEU A 159 11.94 4.16 -6.36
N LEU A 160 10.69 4.00 -5.95
CA LEU A 160 9.57 4.76 -6.50
C LEU A 160 9.58 6.23 -6.06
N MET A 161 9.99 6.54 -4.83
CA MET A 161 10.20 7.91 -4.37
C MET A 161 11.34 8.60 -5.12
N TYR A 162 12.44 7.89 -5.39
CA TYR A 162 13.52 8.41 -6.22
C TYR A 162 13.03 8.79 -7.62
N ALA A 163 12.27 7.90 -8.24
CA ALA A 163 11.69 8.16 -9.56
C ALA A 163 10.73 9.37 -9.56
N GLU A 164 9.96 9.54 -8.48
CA GLU A 164 9.11 10.73 -8.28
C GLU A 164 9.95 12.00 -8.11
N ALA A 165 11.01 11.95 -7.31
CA ALA A 165 11.89 13.08 -7.05
C ALA A 165 12.58 13.56 -8.33
N VAL A 166 13.14 12.65 -9.13
CA VAL A 166 13.74 12.95 -10.44
C VAL A 166 12.74 13.61 -11.37
N TRP A 167 11.54 13.02 -11.49
CA TRP A 167 10.50 13.61 -12.35
C TRP A 167 10.09 15.01 -11.89
N ARG A 168 9.91 15.24 -10.59
CA ARG A 168 9.51 16.56 -10.07
C ARG A 168 10.61 17.62 -10.19
N ALA A 169 11.87 17.21 -10.05
CA ALA A 169 13.01 18.12 -10.18
C ALA A 169 13.28 18.53 -11.63
N HIS A 170 13.07 17.63 -12.58
CA HIS A 170 13.50 17.78 -13.97
C HIS A 170 12.37 17.76 -15.00
N GLU A 171 11.11 17.58 -14.57
CA GLU A 171 9.89 17.48 -15.39
C GLU A 171 9.85 16.28 -16.37
N VAL A 172 10.90 15.47 -16.39
CA VAL A 172 11.03 14.26 -17.21
C VAL A 172 11.69 13.14 -16.40
N PRO A 173 11.36 11.87 -16.66
CA PRO A 173 12.08 10.77 -16.04
C PRO A 173 13.50 10.65 -16.63
N SER A 174 14.47 10.31 -15.79
CA SER A 174 15.77 9.83 -16.28
C SER A 174 15.70 8.34 -16.65
N PRO A 175 16.62 7.83 -17.49
CA PRO A 175 16.71 6.39 -17.75
C PRO A 175 16.90 5.56 -16.48
N GLU A 176 17.64 6.08 -15.51
CA GLU A 176 17.87 5.42 -14.23
C GLU A 176 16.59 5.38 -13.38
N ALA A 177 15.87 6.49 -13.28
CA ALA A 177 14.60 6.57 -12.58
C ALA A 177 13.57 5.57 -13.18
N LEU A 178 13.51 5.50 -14.50
CA LEU A 178 12.66 4.54 -15.20
C LEU A 178 13.08 3.09 -14.92
N GLU A 179 14.39 2.82 -14.88
CA GLU A 179 14.90 1.48 -14.55
C GLU A 179 14.52 1.06 -13.15
N TYR A 180 14.56 1.95 -12.16
CA TYR A 180 14.14 1.61 -10.80
C TYR A 180 12.64 1.30 -10.72
N VAL A 181 11.79 2.02 -11.44
CA VAL A 181 10.37 1.66 -11.57
C VAL A 181 10.23 0.28 -12.23
N ASN A 182 10.99 0.00 -13.28
CA ASN A 182 10.96 -1.27 -13.99
C ASN A 182 11.44 -2.44 -13.12
N GLN A 183 12.40 -2.24 -12.22
CA GLN A 183 12.81 -3.27 -11.27
C GLN A 183 11.67 -3.68 -10.33
N VAL A 184 10.95 -2.71 -9.78
CA VAL A 184 9.76 -2.97 -8.95
C VAL A 184 8.69 -3.71 -9.77
N ARG A 185 8.47 -3.25 -10.99
CA ARG A 185 7.50 -3.84 -11.91
C ARG A 185 7.85 -5.29 -12.28
N ARG A 186 9.10 -5.56 -12.67
CA ARG A 186 9.59 -6.92 -12.98
C ARG A 186 9.39 -7.88 -11.81
N ARG A 187 9.68 -7.43 -10.59
CA ARG A 187 9.40 -8.21 -9.39
C ARG A 187 7.92 -8.54 -9.26
N GLY A 188 7.03 -7.55 -9.50
CA GLY A 188 5.58 -7.75 -9.50
C GLY A 188 5.12 -8.80 -10.51
N PHE A 189 5.77 -8.90 -11.65
CA PHE A 189 5.49 -9.92 -12.67
C PHE A 189 6.26 -11.23 -12.47
N GLY A 190 7.04 -11.36 -11.39
CA GLY A 190 7.77 -12.59 -11.10
C GLY A 190 8.92 -12.91 -12.06
N VAL A 191 9.37 -11.92 -12.85
CA VAL A 191 10.52 -12.06 -13.77
C VAL A 191 11.80 -11.58 -13.12
N ASP A 192 12.96 -11.77 -13.79
CA ASP A 192 14.24 -11.33 -13.26
C ASP A 192 14.27 -9.81 -13.07
N ILE A 193 14.57 -9.37 -11.85
CA ILE A 193 14.49 -7.95 -11.44
C ILE A 193 15.51 -7.10 -12.19
N LYS A 194 16.70 -7.64 -12.43
CA LYS A 194 17.86 -6.90 -12.97
C LYS A 194 17.99 -7.00 -14.49
N THR A 195 17.25 -7.90 -15.12
CA THR A 195 17.30 -8.10 -16.58
C THR A 195 16.13 -7.40 -17.25
N PRO A 196 16.36 -6.43 -18.16
CA PRO A 196 15.29 -5.78 -18.91
C PRO A 196 14.37 -6.78 -19.61
N ASN A 197 13.06 -6.49 -19.56
CA ASN A 197 12.03 -7.35 -20.13
C ASN A 197 11.03 -6.52 -20.93
N GLU A 198 11.08 -6.62 -22.26
CA GLU A 198 10.24 -5.81 -23.16
C GLU A 198 8.74 -6.03 -22.99
N ALA A 199 8.31 -7.17 -22.47
CA ALA A 199 6.90 -7.47 -22.23
C ALA A 199 6.37 -6.83 -20.94
N VAL A 200 7.26 -6.47 -20.02
CA VAL A 200 6.90 -5.98 -18.68
C VAL A 200 7.29 -4.51 -18.50
N ASP A 201 8.44 -4.12 -19.03
CA ASP A 201 9.06 -2.83 -18.77
C ASP A 201 8.26 -1.66 -19.38
N LEU A 202 8.12 -0.60 -18.60
CA LEU A 202 7.71 0.70 -19.11
C LEU A 202 8.80 1.24 -20.03
N LYS A 203 8.39 1.86 -21.12
CA LYS A 203 9.30 2.54 -22.05
C LYS A 203 9.42 4.01 -21.70
N MET A 204 10.50 4.65 -22.13
CA MET A 204 10.68 6.09 -21.96
C MET A 204 9.47 6.84 -22.52
N MET A 205 8.97 7.82 -21.77
CA MET A 205 7.78 8.58 -22.07
C MET A 205 7.92 10.03 -21.57
N ASP A 206 6.98 10.90 -21.95
CA ASP A 206 6.92 12.25 -21.41
C ASP A 206 6.59 12.28 -19.92
N GLY A 207 6.86 13.42 -19.26
CA GLY A 207 6.74 13.56 -17.82
C GLY A 207 5.33 13.32 -17.28
N ASP A 208 4.28 13.77 -17.98
CA ASP A 208 2.90 13.62 -17.54
C ASP A 208 2.48 12.13 -17.55
N LYS A 209 2.81 11.43 -18.63
CA LYS A 209 2.55 9.99 -18.72
C LYS A 209 3.37 9.20 -17.72
N PHE A 210 4.61 9.62 -17.46
CA PHE A 210 5.42 9.00 -16.43
C PHE A 210 4.81 9.17 -15.05
N ALA A 211 4.32 10.37 -14.72
CA ALA A 211 3.64 10.62 -13.45
C ALA A 211 2.42 9.70 -13.26
N GLU A 212 1.61 9.51 -14.30
CA GLU A 212 0.46 8.61 -14.28
C GLU A 212 0.90 7.15 -14.10
N ALA A 213 1.91 6.71 -14.85
CA ALA A 213 2.45 5.35 -14.74
C ALA A 213 3.07 5.09 -13.36
N LEU A 214 3.82 6.05 -12.82
CA LEU A 214 4.42 5.97 -11.49
C LEU A 214 3.34 5.90 -10.40
N LEU A 215 2.31 6.74 -10.47
CA LEU A 215 1.19 6.73 -9.53
C LEU A 215 0.43 5.39 -9.57
N ALA A 216 0.31 4.80 -10.76
CA ALA A 216 -0.27 3.46 -10.94
C ALA A 216 0.64 2.38 -10.33
N GLU A 217 1.95 2.40 -10.62
CA GLU A 217 2.92 1.43 -10.08
C GLU A 217 2.97 1.48 -8.56
N ARG A 218 2.99 2.70 -7.96
CA ARG A 218 2.88 2.88 -6.51
C ARG A 218 1.60 2.26 -5.94
N SER A 219 0.47 2.38 -6.64
CA SER A 219 -0.78 1.79 -6.18
C SER A 219 -0.79 0.27 -6.20
N PHE A 220 -0.11 -0.35 -7.16
CA PHE A 220 0.06 -1.81 -7.23
C PHE A 220 1.02 -2.32 -6.16
N GLU A 221 2.13 -1.63 -6.00
CA GLU A 221 3.20 -2.03 -5.11
C GLU A 221 2.87 -1.82 -3.64
N LEU A 222 2.32 -0.66 -3.29
CA LEU A 222 2.07 -0.22 -1.91
C LEU A 222 0.60 -0.38 -1.49
N CYS A 223 -0.18 -1.16 -2.25
CA CYS A 223 -1.55 -1.49 -1.92
C CYS A 223 -1.67 -1.98 -0.48
N PHE A 224 -2.61 -1.44 0.29
CA PHE A 224 -2.87 -1.75 1.70
C PHE A 224 -1.75 -1.39 2.71
N GLU A 225 -0.74 -0.61 2.30
CA GLU A 225 0.32 -0.10 3.20
C GLU A 225 0.07 1.34 3.68
N GLY A 226 -1.12 1.87 3.48
CA GLY A 226 -1.50 3.20 3.98
C GLY A 226 -1.01 4.38 3.15
N GLN A 227 -0.29 4.15 2.03
CA GLN A 227 0.35 5.22 1.24
C GLN A 227 -0.61 5.95 0.29
N ARG A 228 -1.68 5.31 -0.16
CA ARG A 228 -2.52 5.81 -1.27
C ARG A 228 -3.10 7.21 -1.08
N TRP A 229 -3.55 7.55 0.12
CA TRP A 229 -4.07 8.89 0.43
C TRP A 229 -3.02 9.97 0.13
N TYR A 230 -1.81 9.78 0.63
CA TYR A 230 -0.71 10.73 0.48
C TYR A 230 -0.26 10.84 -0.98
N ASP A 231 -0.23 9.73 -1.70
CA ASP A 231 0.05 9.72 -3.13
C ASP A 231 -0.98 10.55 -3.89
N LEU A 232 -2.27 10.31 -3.66
CA LEU A 232 -3.35 11.05 -4.33
C LEU A 232 -3.31 12.55 -4.01
N VAL A 233 -2.97 12.92 -2.78
CA VAL A 233 -2.79 14.33 -2.39
C VAL A 233 -1.62 14.95 -3.16
N ARG A 234 -0.44 14.29 -3.14
CA ARG A 234 0.77 14.81 -3.79
C ARG A 234 0.64 14.94 -5.31
N PHE A 235 -0.08 14.01 -5.94
CA PHE A 235 -0.33 14.02 -7.38
C PHE A 235 -1.56 14.85 -7.78
N GLY A 236 -2.24 15.52 -6.82
CA GLY A 236 -3.43 16.31 -7.11
C GLY A 236 -4.64 15.50 -7.56
N LYS A 237 -4.69 14.20 -7.25
CA LYS A 237 -5.71 13.25 -7.73
C LYS A 237 -6.71 12.82 -6.65
N LEU A 238 -6.66 13.44 -5.45
CA LEU A 238 -7.52 13.02 -4.34
C LEU A 238 -9.01 13.17 -4.65
N GLU A 239 -9.43 14.30 -5.22
CA GLU A 239 -10.83 14.53 -5.57
C GLU A 239 -11.34 13.49 -6.59
N GLU A 240 -10.54 13.20 -7.60
CA GLU A 240 -10.85 12.17 -8.60
C GLU A 240 -10.99 10.79 -7.94
N GLY A 241 -10.05 10.45 -7.05
CA GLY A 241 -10.07 9.19 -6.29
C GLY A 241 -11.33 9.05 -5.43
N VAL A 242 -11.69 10.10 -4.68
CA VAL A 242 -12.90 10.11 -3.84
C VAL A 242 -14.17 9.98 -4.68
N LYS A 243 -14.25 10.69 -5.81
CA LYS A 243 -15.40 10.61 -6.72
C LYS A 243 -15.56 9.22 -7.34
N LYS A 244 -14.47 8.52 -7.65
CA LYS A 244 -14.52 7.14 -8.16
C LYS A 244 -15.14 6.16 -7.15
N LEU A 245 -15.00 6.42 -5.85
CA LEU A 245 -15.57 5.56 -4.81
C LEU A 245 -17.10 5.73 -4.64
N ALA A 246 -17.68 6.82 -5.12
CA ALA A 246 -19.09 7.16 -4.89
C ALA A 246 -20.07 6.05 -5.28
N LYS A 247 -19.75 5.26 -6.31
CA LYS A 247 -20.62 4.18 -6.82
C LYS A 247 -20.68 2.94 -5.93
N TYR A 248 -19.77 2.81 -4.94
CA TYR A 248 -19.64 1.57 -4.17
C TYR A 248 -20.48 1.52 -2.89
N SER A 249 -20.88 2.67 -2.34
CA SER A 249 -21.74 2.72 -1.16
C SER A 249 -22.40 4.09 -0.98
N SER A 250 -23.48 4.15 -0.21
CA SER A 250 -24.13 5.43 0.15
C SER A 250 -23.20 6.34 0.95
N VAL A 251 -22.35 5.77 1.80
CA VAL A 251 -21.33 6.51 2.56
C VAL A 251 -20.32 7.14 1.62
N ALA A 252 -19.77 6.36 0.68
CA ALA A 252 -18.82 6.86 -0.32
C ALA A 252 -19.45 7.91 -1.24
N THR A 253 -20.72 7.76 -1.61
CA THR A 253 -21.48 8.78 -2.35
C THR A 253 -21.55 10.09 -1.57
N SER A 254 -21.90 10.04 -0.28
CA SER A 254 -21.94 11.21 0.59
C SER A 254 -20.57 11.86 0.75
N GLN A 255 -19.51 11.08 0.91
CA GLN A 255 -18.15 11.58 0.98
C GLN A 255 -17.75 12.31 -0.30
N ALA A 256 -18.04 11.73 -1.47
CA ALA A 256 -17.75 12.35 -2.76
C ALA A 256 -18.50 13.65 -2.99
N GLN A 257 -19.78 13.72 -2.59
CA GLN A 257 -20.61 14.91 -2.70
C GLN A 257 -20.16 16.04 -1.77
N ASN A 258 -19.62 15.70 -0.61
CA ASN A 258 -19.18 16.68 0.40
C ASN A 258 -17.68 16.99 0.32
N PHE A 259 -16.96 16.39 -0.62
CA PHE A 259 -15.55 16.66 -0.79
C PHE A 259 -15.28 18.11 -1.13
N GLN A 260 -14.32 18.72 -0.45
CA GLN A 260 -13.86 20.08 -0.67
C GLN A 260 -12.33 20.11 -0.63
N PRO A 261 -11.68 21.10 -1.27
CA PRO A 261 -10.21 21.22 -1.25
C PRO A 261 -9.58 21.21 0.15
N LYS A 262 -10.30 21.70 1.17
CA LYS A 262 -9.82 21.69 2.56
C LYS A 262 -9.60 20.29 3.13
N HIS A 263 -10.23 19.26 2.55
CA HIS A 263 -10.15 17.89 3.04
C HIS A 263 -8.81 17.20 2.75
N VAL A 264 -7.89 17.87 2.06
CA VAL A 264 -6.49 17.37 1.88
C VAL A 264 -5.71 17.38 3.20
N ILE A 265 -6.14 18.18 4.19
CA ILE A 265 -5.59 18.21 5.55
C ILE A 265 -6.71 18.10 6.57
N PHE A 266 -6.41 17.53 7.73
CA PHE A 266 -7.37 17.46 8.83
C PHE A 266 -7.46 18.79 9.58
N PRO A 267 -8.65 19.15 10.13
CA PRO A 267 -8.76 20.25 11.09
C PRO A 267 -8.03 19.89 12.39
N ILE A 268 -7.48 20.89 13.05
CA ILE A 268 -7.00 20.72 14.42
C ILE A 268 -8.23 20.62 15.34
N PRO A 269 -8.34 19.59 16.19
CA PRO A 269 -9.47 19.45 17.11
C PRO A 269 -9.65 20.71 17.97
N GLN A 270 -10.91 21.12 18.19
CA GLN A 270 -11.20 22.36 18.88
C GLN A 270 -10.71 22.37 20.32
N ASP A 271 -10.78 21.24 21.02
CA ASP A 271 -10.26 21.07 22.37
C ASP A 271 -8.74 21.32 22.48
N VAL A 272 -7.98 20.93 21.44
CA VAL A 272 -6.53 21.21 21.34
C VAL A 272 -6.28 22.71 21.17
N ILE A 273 -7.08 23.39 20.33
CA ILE A 273 -6.99 24.84 20.15
C ILE A 273 -7.30 25.55 21.45
N ASP A 274 -8.38 25.19 22.11
CA ASP A 274 -8.83 25.80 23.36
C ASP A 274 -7.80 25.59 24.49
N ALA A 275 -7.25 24.36 24.61
CA ALA A 275 -6.22 24.05 25.59
C ALA A 275 -4.89 24.81 25.35
N SER A 276 -4.64 25.26 24.14
CA SER A 276 -3.42 26.01 23.80
C SER A 276 -3.40 27.45 24.30
N ASN A 277 -4.52 27.94 24.83
CA ASN A 277 -4.68 29.36 25.21
C ASN A 277 -4.33 30.34 24.08
N GLY A 278 -4.78 30.04 22.86
CA GLY A 278 -4.59 30.89 21.68
C GLY A 278 -3.22 30.79 21.01
N LYS A 279 -2.38 29.82 21.40
CA LYS A 279 -1.08 29.60 20.77
C LYS A 279 -1.16 28.74 19.50
N ILE A 280 -2.21 27.95 19.37
CA ILE A 280 -2.48 27.13 18.18
C ILE A 280 -3.68 27.71 17.47
N GLU A 281 -3.51 28.04 16.20
CA GLU A 281 -4.59 28.46 15.31
C GLU A 281 -5.03 27.30 14.43
N GLN A 282 -6.30 27.33 14.04
CA GLN A 282 -6.83 26.37 13.08
C GLN A 282 -6.11 26.45 11.72
N ASN A 283 -6.00 25.33 11.03
CA ASN A 283 -5.48 25.28 9.67
C ASN A 283 -6.20 26.28 8.77
N PRO A 284 -5.48 27.03 7.91
CA PRO A 284 -6.07 28.12 7.11
C PRO A 284 -7.29 27.68 6.27
N LEU A 285 -7.29 26.46 5.75
CA LEU A 285 -8.41 25.92 4.95
C LEU A 285 -9.65 25.57 5.81
N TRP A 286 -9.51 25.57 7.14
CA TRP A 286 -10.59 25.23 8.10
C TRP A 286 -11.02 26.40 8.97
N LYS A 287 -10.46 27.60 8.71
CA LYS A 287 -10.87 28.86 9.36
C LYS A 287 -12.21 29.39 8.86
#